data_b5546506ead215ebb7e2451dedae270c
#
_entry.id   b5546506ead215ebb7e2451dedae270c
#
_cell.length_a   1.000
_cell.length_b   1.000
_cell.length_c   1.000
_cell.angle_alpha   90.00
_cell.angle_beta   90.00
_cell.angle_gamma   90.00
#
_symmetry.space_group_name_H-M   'P 1'
#
loop_
_entity.id
_entity.type
_entity.pdbx_description
1 polymer ?
#
loop_
_entity_poly.entity_id
_entity_poly.type
_entity_poly.pdbx_seq_one_letter_code
_entity_poly.pdbx_strand_id
1 'polypeptide(L)'
;IDPPTLAMTFSINDSPLAGRDGSKVQSRVIRDRLLSEAEGNVAIKISETGEKDAFEVAGRGELQLGVLIETMRREGFELTIGRPRVLYRSDPQTGQRMEPIEEVSIDVDDEFTGVVVEKMAERKGEMTDMRPFGIGRTRITFLAPSRGLIGYHGEFLTDTRGTGIMHRLYHSYAPYKGSIQGRSRGAIVSGQAGAAVPFALWHLEERGVLFIGGGEQVYPGMVIGENAKPSDLEVNPLKAKQLTNIRASGKDDAIRLTTPRKMSLEQA
;
A
#
# COMPACT_ATOMS: atom_id res chain seq x y z
N ILE A 1 4.58 -6.02 27.04
CA ILE A 1 3.81 -5.99 25.79
C ILE A 1 4.15 -4.68 25.08
N ASP A 2 4.70 -4.75 23.87
CA ASP A 2 5.07 -3.56 23.10
C ASP A 2 3.83 -2.73 22.74
N PRO A 3 3.91 -1.41 22.85
CA PRO A 3 2.80 -0.54 22.50
C PRO A 3 2.55 -0.55 20.99
N PRO A 4 1.34 -0.19 20.53
CA PRO A 4 1.09 0.07 19.12
C PRO A 4 2.03 1.15 18.57
N THR A 5 2.56 0.92 17.38
CA THR A 5 3.49 1.85 16.71
C THR A 5 2.96 2.36 15.37
N LEU A 6 1.92 1.72 14.85
CA LEU A 6 1.30 2.01 13.55
C LEU A 6 -0.21 2.15 13.70
N ALA A 7 -0.81 3.05 12.94
CA ALA A 7 -2.25 3.21 12.87
C ALA A 7 -2.73 3.35 11.43
N MET A 8 -3.95 2.87 11.19
CA MET A 8 -4.71 3.07 9.95
C MET A 8 -6.10 3.59 10.27
N THR A 9 -6.69 4.34 9.35
CA THR A 9 -8.10 4.73 9.42
C THR A 9 -8.94 3.70 8.69
N PHE A 10 -9.92 3.12 9.38
CA PHE A 10 -10.95 2.25 8.80
C PHE A 10 -12.24 3.05 8.75
N SER A 11 -12.85 3.14 7.59
CA SER A 11 -14.10 3.87 7.38
C SER A 11 -15.07 3.12 6.49
N ILE A 12 -16.29 3.60 6.40
CA ILE A 12 -17.24 3.08 5.43
C ILE A 12 -16.72 3.35 4.01
N ASN A 13 -17.11 2.48 3.08
CA ASN A 13 -16.92 2.76 1.67
C ASN A 13 -18.02 3.70 1.19
N ASP A 14 -17.67 4.95 0.94
CA ASP A 14 -18.57 6.00 0.43
C ASP A 14 -18.44 6.21 -1.09
N SER A 15 -17.66 5.36 -1.77
CA SER A 15 -17.51 5.41 -3.22
C SER A 15 -18.80 5.00 -3.94
N PRO A 16 -18.98 5.41 -5.21
CA PRO A 16 -20.13 4.98 -6.03
C PRO A 16 -20.24 3.46 -6.24
N LEU A 17 -19.17 2.72 -5.93
CA LEU A 17 -19.12 1.25 -6.04
C LEU A 17 -19.41 0.54 -4.71
N ALA A 18 -19.79 1.26 -3.65
CA ALA A 18 -20.08 0.68 -2.34
C ALA A 18 -21.16 -0.40 -2.40
N GLY A 19 -20.98 -1.46 -1.60
CA GLY A 19 -21.93 -2.58 -1.50
C GLY A 19 -21.81 -3.64 -2.59
N ARG A 20 -20.77 -3.60 -3.44
CA ARG A 20 -20.55 -4.59 -4.49
C ARG A 20 -19.73 -5.79 -4.03
N ASP A 21 -18.77 -5.57 -3.15
CA ASP A 21 -17.81 -6.59 -2.71
C ASP A 21 -18.15 -7.16 -1.34
N GLY A 22 -18.98 -6.46 -0.56
CA GLY A 22 -19.41 -6.90 0.75
C GLY A 22 -20.82 -6.41 1.11
N SER A 23 -21.49 -7.15 1.99
CA SER A 23 -22.83 -6.81 2.47
C SER A 23 -22.84 -5.99 3.78
N LYS A 24 -21.72 -6.06 4.53
CA LYS A 24 -21.57 -5.38 5.83
C LYS A 24 -20.89 -4.02 5.62
N VAL A 25 -21.67 -3.03 5.25
CA VAL A 25 -21.19 -1.69 4.82
C VAL A 25 -21.52 -0.57 5.82
N GLN A 26 -22.31 -0.87 6.87
CA GLN A 26 -22.77 0.13 7.82
C GLN A 26 -21.72 0.43 8.89
N SER A 27 -21.53 1.70 9.21
CA SER A 27 -20.60 2.17 10.23
C SER A 27 -20.74 1.47 11.58
N ARG A 28 -21.97 1.28 12.04
CA ARG A 28 -22.25 0.59 13.32
C ARG A 28 -21.72 -0.84 13.33
N VAL A 29 -21.95 -1.59 12.26
CA VAL A 29 -21.54 -2.99 12.16
C VAL A 29 -20.02 -3.10 12.12
N ILE A 30 -19.36 -2.18 11.42
CA ILE A 30 -17.89 -2.07 11.37
C ILE A 30 -17.35 -1.74 12.77
N ARG A 31 -17.93 -0.74 13.45
CA ARG A 31 -17.54 -0.34 14.79
C ARG A 31 -17.63 -1.50 15.78
N ASP A 32 -18.76 -2.19 15.83
CA ASP A 32 -19.00 -3.30 16.76
C ASP A 32 -17.98 -4.42 16.52
N ARG A 33 -17.67 -4.71 15.26
CA ARG A 33 -16.64 -5.72 14.91
C ARG A 33 -15.24 -5.31 15.35
N LEU A 34 -14.86 -4.04 15.16
CA LEU A 34 -13.56 -3.51 15.58
C LEU A 34 -13.42 -3.51 17.10
N LEU A 35 -14.46 -3.13 17.82
CA LEU A 35 -14.45 -3.18 19.29
C LEU A 35 -14.30 -4.61 19.81
N SER A 36 -15.01 -5.56 19.21
CA SER A 36 -14.86 -6.99 19.54
C SER A 36 -13.43 -7.49 19.30
N GLU A 37 -12.77 -7.04 18.24
CA GLU A 37 -11.36 -7.37 18.00
C GLU A 37 -10.46 -6.82 19.12
N ALA A 38 -10.66 -5.58 19.53
CA ALA A 38 -9.86 -4.95 20.58
C ALA A 38 -10.05 -5.61 21.96
N GLU A 39 -11.23 -6.17 22.25
CA GLU A 39 -11.49 -6.95 23.46
C GLU A 39 -10.67 -8.24 23.50
N GLY A 40 -10.57 -8.92 22.36
CA GLY A 40 -9.83 -10.18 22.24
C GLY A 40 -8.33 -10.04 21.98
N ASN A 41 -7.88 -8.88 21.54
CA ASN A 41 -6.51 -8.63 21.08
C ASN A 41 -5.91 -7.38 21.71
N VAL A 42 -5.18 -7.55 22.81
CA VAL A 42 -4.53 -6.45 23.57
C VAL A 42 -3.50 -5.65 22.76
N ALA A 43 -3.08 -6.15 21.61
CA ALA A 43 -2.14 -5.47 20.72
C ALA A 43 -2.82 -4.49 19.76
N ILE A 44 -4.14 -4.49 19.68
CA ILE A 44 -4.94 -3.59 18.84
C ILE A 44 -5.66 -2.58 19.74
N LYS A 45 -5.61 -1.31 19.36
CA LYS A 45 -6.39 -0.23 19.98
C LYS A 45 -7.28 0.41 18.95
N ILE A 46 -8.53 0.61 19.33
CA ILE A 46 -9.54 1.30 18.51
C ILE A 46 -9.86 2.63 19.17
N SER A 47 -9.86 3.69 18.39
CA SER A 47 -10.33 5.02 18.81
C SER A 47 -11.22 5.65 17.75
N GLU A 48 -12.19 6.43 18.19
CA GLU A 48 -13.01 7.21 17.27
C GLU A 48 -12.17 8.39 16.77
N THR A 49 -12.29 8.68 15.47
CA THR A 49 -11.71 9.88 14.87
C THR A 49 -12.69 11.04 15.02
N GLY A 50 -12.24 12.27 14.80
CA GLY A 50 -13.15 13.41 14.68
C GLY A 50 -14.03 13.39 13.44
N GLU A 51 -13.79 12.45 12.51
CA GLU A 51 -14.56 12.27 11.30
C GLU A 51 -15.68 11.26 11.54
N LYS A 52 -16.84 11.55 10.94
CA LYS A 52 -17.99 10.66 11.00
C LYS A 52 -17.67 9.35 10.28
N ASP A 53 -18.10 8.24 10.88
CA ASP A 53 -17.99 6.90 10.29
C ASP A 53 -16.55 6.43 10.00
N ALA A 54 -15.55 6.99 10.70
CA ALA A 54 -14.16 6.64 10.60
C ALA A 54 -13.57 6.29 11.97
N PHE A 55 -12.77 5.21 11.99
CA PHE A 55 -12.16 4.66 13.21
C PHE A 55 -10.65 4.56 13.00
N GLU A 56 -9.88 4.97 14.01
CA GLU A 56 -8.45 4.73 14.04
C GLU A 56 -8.17 3.37 14.65
N VAL A 57 -7.46 2.53 13.91
CA VAL A 57 -7.04 1.20 14.33
C VAL A 57 -5.53 1.21 14.46
N ALA A 58 -5.03 1.11 15.68
CA ALA A 58 -3.60 1.09 15.98
C ALA A 58 -3.16 -0.33 16.33
N GLY A 59 -2.01 -0.73 15.79
CA GLY A 59 -1.40 -2.04 15.99
C GLY A 59 0.13 -1.97 16.01
N ARG A 60 0.75 -3.12 16.10
CA ARG A 60 2.22 -3.23 16.18
C ARG A 60 2.93 -3.22 14.84
N GLY A 61 2.20 -3.37 13.74
CA GLY A 61 2.78 -3.37 12.41
C GLY A 61 1.74 -3.58 11.31
N GLU A 62 2.16 -3.37 10.07
CA GLU A 62 1.30 -3.47 8.88
C GLU A 62 0.73 -4.87 8.67
N LEU A 63 1.50 -5.92 8.95
CA LEU A 63 1.05 -7.29 8.80
C LEU A 63 -0.14 -7.61 9.72
N GLN A 64 -0.09 -7.16 10.98
CA GLN A 64 -1.19 -7.36 11.93
C GLN A 64 -2.47 -6.69 11.46
N LEU A 65 -2.38 -5.45 11.01
CA LEU A 65 -3.51 -4.70 10.48
C LEU A 65 -4.01 -5.29 9.15
N GLY A 66 -3.09 -5.74 8.29
CA GLY A 66 -3.43 -6.43 7.04
C GLY A 66 -4.20 -7.73 7.27
N VAL A 67 -3.81 -8.52 8.26
CA VAL A 67 -4.53 -9.75 8.65
C VAL A 67 -5.94 -9.40 9.15
N LEU A 68 -6.10 -8.35 9.95
CA LEU A 68 -7.42 -7.89 10.40
C LEU A 68 -8.30 -7.48 9.21
N ILE A 69 -7.78 -6.69 8.30
CA ILE A 69 -8.50 -6.23 7.09
C ILE A 69 -8.96 -7.46 6.27
N GLU A 70 -8.06 -8.40 6.00
CA GLU A 70 -8.38 -9.60 5.22
C GLU A 70 -9.40 -10.50 5.93
N THR A 71 -9.31 -10.63 7.25
CA THR A 71 -10.28 -11.37 8.05
C THR A 71 -11.66 -10.74 7.95
N MET A 72 -11.76 -9.42 8.11
CA MET A 72 -13.02 -8.68 7.98
C MET A 72 -13.58 -8.79 6.56
N ARG A 73 -12.73 -8.71 5.53
CA ARG A 73 -13.15 -8.91 4.14
C ARG A 73 -13.81 -10.29 3.95
N ARG A 74 -13.21 -11.36 4.47
CA ARG A 74 -13.75 -12.72 4.42
C ARG A 74 -15.06 -12.88 5.21
N GLU A 75 -15.24 -12.09 6.26
CA GLU A 75 -16.49 -12.03 7.02
C GLU A 75 -17.60 -11.24 6.30
N GLY A 76 -17.34 -10.68 5.12
CA GLY A 76 -18.28 -9.94 4.29
C GLY A 76 -18.34 -8.44 4.57
N PHE A 77 -17.36 -7.88 5.27
CA PHE A 77 -17.22 -6.44 5.43
C PHE A 77 -16.62 -5.80 4.17
N GLU A 78 -17.09 -4.61 3.85
CA GLU A 78 -16.52 -3.73 2.86
C GLU A 78 -16.09 -2.44 3.55
N LEU A 79 -14.82 -2.07 3.38
CA LEU A 79 -14.18 -0.98 4.11
C LEU A 79 -13.41 -0.07 3.15
N THR A 80 -13.28 1.18 3.52
CA THR A 80 -12.21 2.07 3.02
C THR A 80 -11.08 2.09 4.04
N ILE A 81 -9.87 1.83 3.59
CA ILE A 81 -8.67 1.82 4.42
C ILE A 81 -7.80 3.01 4.08
N GLY A 82 -7.48 3.80 5.10
CA GLY A 82 -6.55 4.91 4.97
C GLY A 82 -5.08 4.45 4.93
N ARG A 83 -4.21 5.34 4.48
CA ARG A 83 -2.76 5.07 4.44
C ARG A 83 -2.22 4.79 5.85
N PRO A 84 -1.39 3.76 6.04
CA PRO A 84 -0.73 3.52 7.32
C PRO A 84 0.17 4.68 7.71
N ARG A 85 0.13 5.05 9.00
CA ARG A 85 0.97 6.08 9.58
C ARG A 85 1.58 5.61 10.89
N VAL A 86 2.81 5.99 11.15
CA VAL A 86 3.44 5.69 12.44
C VAL A 86 2.95 6.62 13.53
N LEU A 87 2.94 6.12 14.76
CA LEU A 87 2.56 6.87 15.94
C LEU A 87 3.80 7.56 16.50
N TYR A 88 3.88 8.87 16.32
CA TYR A 88 4.96 9.70 16.88
C TYR A 88 4.74 9.95 18.37
N ARG A 89 5.82 10.23 19.07
CA ARG A 89 5.83 10.69 20.47
C ARG A 89 6.65 11.96 20.57
N SER A 90 6.40 12.74 21.62
CA SER A 90 7.28 13.84 22.00
C SER A 90 8.16 13.39 23.16
N ASP A 91 9.44 13.71 23.08
CA ASP A 91 10.36 13.53 24.21
C ASP A 91 9.89 14.43 25.37
N PRO A 92 9.64 13.88 26.58
CA PRO A 92 9.15 14.66 27.72
C PRO A 92 10.12 15.77 28.17
N GLN A 93 11.42 15.60 27.92
CA GLN A 93 12.46 16.53 28.39
C GLN A 93 12.75 17.62 27.34
N THR A 94 12.82 17.26 26.07
CA THR A 94 13.24 18.17 25.00
C THR A 94 12.10 18.66 24.11
N GLY A 95 10.92 18.02 24.18
CA GLY A 95 9.81 18.26 23.24
C GLY A 95 10.08 17.76 21.82
N GLN A 96 11.21 17.12 21.59
CA GLN A 96 11.61 16.64 20.27
C GLN A 96 10.68 15.52 19.78
N ARG A 97 10.34 15.56 18.49
CA ARG A 97 9.54 14.53 17.84
C ARG A 97 10.34 13.23 17.75
N MET A 98 9.77 12.16 18.29
CA MET A 98 10.33 10.82 18.31
C MET A 98 9.51 9.90 17.43
N GLU A 99 10.18 8.94 16.78
CA GLU A 99 9.56 7.92 15.93
C GLU A 99 9.98 6.51 16.33
N PRO A 100 9.13 5.49 16.07
CA PRO A 100 9.46 4.11 16.36
C PRO A 100 10.55 3.60 15.43
N ILE A 101 11.53 2.91 16.01
CA ILE A 101 12.65 2.26 15.33
C ILE A 101 12.50 0.74 15.49
N GLU A 102 12.71 0.03 14.40
CA GLU A 102 12.74 -1.43 14.36
C GLU A 102 14.16 -1.92 14.12
N GLU A 103 14.50 -3.03 14.74
CA GLU A 103 15.64 -3.84 14.36
C GLU A 103 15.20 -4.79 13.24
N VAL A 104 15.89 -4.72 12.11
CA VAL A 104 15.60 -5.49 10.91
C VAL A 104 16.76 -6.43 10.62
N SER A 105 16.52 -7.72 10.70
CA SER A 105 17.49 -8.76 10.37
C SER A 105 17.13 -9.37 9.01
N ILE A 106 18.05 -9.27 8.06
CA ILE A 106 17.85 -9.67 6.66
C ILE A 106 18.87 -10.74 6.29
N ASP A 107 18.38 -11.88 5.82
CA ASP A 107 19.20 -12.98 5.28
C ASP A 107 18.99 -13.04 3.76
N VAL A 108 20.04 -12.81 3.00
CA VAL A 108 20.01 -12.80 1.53
C VAL A 108 21.20 -13.54 0.94
N ASP A 109 21.05 -14.00 -0.29
CA ASP A 109 22.16 -14.47 -1.08
C ASP A 109 23.12 -13.31 -1.37
N ASP A 110 24.42 -13.60 -1.43
CA ASP A 110 25.47 -12.56 -1.48
C ASP A 110 25.29 -11.59 -2.67
N GLU A 111 24.72 -12.06 -3.78
CA GLU A 111 24.44 -11.23 -4.96
C GLU A 111 23.44 -10.11 -4.70
N PHE A 112 22.52 -10.25 -3.72
CA PHE A 112 21.48 -9.25 -3.39
C PHE A 112 21.88 -8.30 -2.28
N THR A 113 23.03 -8.48 -1.65
CA THR A 113 23.50 -7.66 -0.54
C THR A 113 23.54 -6.18 -0.91
N GLY A 114 24.05 -5.83 -2.09
CA GLY A 114 24.18 -4.45 -2.54
C GLY A 114 22.83 -3.74 -2.67
N VAL A 115 21.85 -4.35 -3.32
CA VAL A 115 20.53 -3.76 -3.51
C VAL A 115 19.80 -3.59 -2.18
N VAL A 116 19.94 -4.53 -1.24
CA VAL A 116 19.34 -4.44 0.10
C VAL A 116 19.92 -3.29 0.89
N VAL A 117 21.25 -3.12 0.89
CA VAL A 117 21.91 -2.02 1.60
C VAL A 117 21.51 -0.67 1.02
N GLU A 118 21.45 -0.53 -0.29
CA GLU A 118 21.00 0.69 -0.97
C GLU A 118 19.56 1.04 -0.60
N LYS A 119 18.63 0.09 -0.74
CA LYS A 119 17.22 0.28 -0.42
C LYS A 119 16.95 0.60 1.04
N MET A 120 17.68 -0.03 1.96
CA MET A 120 17.58 0.28 3.38
C MET A 120 18.14 1.66 3.72
N ALA A 121 19.21 2.11 3.06
CA ALA A 121 19.77 3.45 3.24
C ALA A 121 18.79 4.54 2.76
N GLU A 122 18.14 4.36 1.61
CA GLU A 122 17.07 5.25 1.11
C GLU A 122 15.93 5.40 2.13
N ARG A 123 15.64 4.34 2.90
CA ARG A 123 14.62 4.26 3.94
C ARG A 123 15.09 4.70 5.32
N LYS A 124 16.26 5.34 5.40
CA LYS A 124 16.90 5.81 6.65
C LYS A 124 17.31 4.67 7.60
N GLY A 125 17.49 3.45 7.09
CA GLY A 125 18.06 2.35 7.84
C GLY A 125 19.56 2.54 8.06
N GLU A 126 20.00 2.28 9.29
CA GLU A 126 21.41 2.29 9.68
C GLU A 126 21.88 0.86 9.86
N MET A 127 22.87 0.44 9.07
CA MET A 127 23.46 -0.91 9.21
C MET A 127 24.24 -1.00 10.50
N THR A 128 23.94 -1.98 11.34
CA THR A 128 24.62 -2.22 12.62
C THR A 128 25.52 -3.44 12.58
N ASP A 129 25.21 -4.43 11.74
CA ASP A 129 26.02 -5.64 11.60
C ASP A 129 25.86 -6.22 10.18
N MET A 130 26.94 -6.87 9.72
CA MET A 130 26.93 -7.61 8.47
C MET A 130 27.92 -8.78 8.58
N ARG A 131 27.42 -10.00 8.41
CA ARG A 131 28.24 -11.21 8.59
C ARG A 131 27.79 -12.35 7.66
N PRO A 132 28.69 -13.24 7.29
CA PRO A 132 28.34 -14.47 6.58
C PRO A 132 27.31 -15.29 7.37
N PHE A 133 26.34 -15.86 6.68
CA PHE A 133 25.27 -16.69 7.25
C PHE A 133 25.05 -17.93 6.38
N GLY A 134 25.88 -18.94 6.56
CA GLY A 134 25.89 -20.12 5.70
C GLY A 134 26.74 -19.92 4.43
N ILE A 135 26.62 -20.83 3.49
CA ILE A 135 27.37 -20.79 2.23
C ILE A 135 26.67 -19.88 1.24
N GLY A 136 27.38 -18.85 0.75
CA GLY A 136 26.88 -17.92 -0.27
C GLY A 136 25.71 -17.01 0.22
N ARG A 137 25.56 -16.85 1.54
CA ARG A 137 24.53 -15.98 2.14
C ARG A 137 25.12 -15.05 3.18
N THR A 138 24.51 -13.90 3.29
CA THR A 138 24.88 -12.85 4.23
C THR A 138 23.67 -12.46 5.09
N ARG A 139 23.90 -12.29 6.40
CA ARG A 139 22.97 -11.67 7.33
C ARG A 139 23.37 -10.23 7.56
N ILE A 140 22.41 -9.32 7.37
CA ILE A 140 22.58 -7.89 7.58
C ILE A 140 21.57 -7.43 8.61
N THR A 141 22.01 -6.67 9.62
CA THR A 141 21.13 -6.09 10.64
C THR A 141 21.12 -4.59 10.51
N PHE A 142 19.92 -4.01 10.57
CA PHE A 142 19.68 -2.57 10.50
C PHE A 142 18.86 -2.10 11.69
N LEU A 143 19.04 -0.84 12.06
CA LEU A 143 18.06 -0.06 12.81
C LEU A 143 17.40 0.91 11.85
N ALA A 144 16.09 0.78 11.66
CA ALA A 144 15.36 1.56 10.68
C ALA A 144 14.05 2.13 11.26
N PRO A 145 13.65 3.35 10.86
CA PRO A 145 12.36 3.89 11.24
C PRO A 145 11.23 3.04 10.65
N SER A 146 10.23 2.70 11.47
CA SER A 146 9.08 1.88 11.04
C SER A 146 8.39 2.43 9.80
N ARG A 147 8.28 3.77 9.67
CA ARG A 147 7.67 4.42 8.49
C ARG A 147 8.44 4.15 7.18
N GLY A 148 9.75 3.93 7.25
CA GLY A 148 10.57 3.58 6.11
C GLY A 148 10.39 2.15 5.62
N LEU A 149 9.86 1.27 6.47
CA LEU A 149 9.66 -0.14 6.18
C LEU A 149 8.25 -0.45 5.66
N ILE A 150 7.33 0.51 5.74
CA ILE A 150 5.97 0.34 5.21
C ILE A 150 6.04 0.08 3.69
N GLY A 151 5.44 -1.05 3.26
CA GLY A 151 5.42 -1.47 1.86
C GLY A 151 6.75 -2.04 1.33
N TYR A 152 7.82 -2.08 2.14
CA TYR A 152 9.13 -2.57 1.67
C TYR A 152 9.19 -4.08 1.46
N HIS A 153 8.40 -4.86 2.19
CA HIS A 153 8.47 -6.33 2.13
C HIS A 153 8.23 -6.88 0.71
N GLY A 154 7.25 -6.35 -0.01
CA GLY A 154 6.97 -6.76 -1.40
C GLY A 154 8.11 -6.41 -2.36
N GLU A 155 8.70 -5.23 -2.24
CA GLU A 155 9.86 -4.80 -3.02
C GLU A 155 11.07 -5.69 -2.71
N PHE A 156 11.33 -5.94 -1.43
CA PHE A 156 12.39 -6.82 -0.96
C PHE A 156 12.31 -8.24 -1.55
N LEU A 157 11.12 -8.85 -1.56
CA LEU A 157 10.92 -10.16 -2.17
C LEU A 157 11.17 -10.14 -3.68
N THR A 158 10.78 -9.06 -4.36
CA THR A 158 11.06 -8.90 -5.80
C THR A 158 12.56 -8.77 -6.05
N ASP A 159 13.25 -7.92 -5.31
CA ASP A 159 14.69 -7.66 -5.45
C ASP A 159 15.53 -8.91 -5.15
N THR A 160 15.06 -9.76 -4.22
CA THR A 160 15.73 -10.99 -3.82
C THR A 160 15.19 -12.25 -4.51
N ARG A 161 14.38 -12.09 -5.56
CA ARG A 161 13.73 -13.21 -6.28
C ARG A 161 13.02 -14.21 -5.38
N GLY A 162 12.46 -13.73 -4.27
CA GLY A 162 11.73 -14.53 -3.28
C GLY A 162 12.60 -15.34 -2.32
N THR A 163 13.93 -15.29 -2.40
CA THR A 163 14.84 -16.05 -1.54
C THR A 163 15.21 -15.35 -0.24
N GLY A 164 15.01 -14.03 -0.17
CA GLY A 164 15.34 -13.22 1.00
C GLY A 164 14.42 -13.48 2.16
N ILE A 165 14.94 -13.42 3.38
CA ILE A 165 14.20 -13.54 4.63
C ILE A 165 14.39 -12.26 5.41
N MET A 166 13.30 -11.68 5.90
CA MET A 166 13.30 -10.46 6.70
C MET A 166 12.54 -10.66 8.00
N HIS A 167 13.21 -10.37 9.11
CA HIS A 167 12.61 -10.32 10.44
C HIS A 167 12.64 -8.89 10.95
N ARG A 168 11.54 -8.43 11.53
CA ARG A 168 11.38 -7.07 12.06
C ARG A 168 10.91 -7.15 13.49
N LEU A 169 11.59 -6.44 14.39
CA LEU A 169 11.25 -6.35 15.79
C LEU A 169 11.26 -4.87 16.24
N TYR A 170 10.27 -4.49 17.05
CA TYR A 170 10.32 -3.19 17.72
C TYR A 170 11.59 -3.08 18.56
N HIS A 171 12.32 -1.98 18.42
CA HIS A 171 13.54 -1.71 19.18
C HIS A 171 13.36 -0.57 20.18
N SER A 172 13.01 0.62 19.70
CA SER A 172 12.95 1.82 20.54
C SER A 172 12.22 2.97 19.85
N TYR A 173 12.09 4.07 20.55
CA TYR A 173 11.79 5.38 19.98
C TYR A 173 13.08 6.19 19.89
N ALA A 174 13.30 6.86 18.76
CA ALA A 174 14.45 7.71 18.51
C ALA A 174 14.02 9.02 17.83
N PRO A 175 14.86 10.07 17.84
CA PRO A 175 14.56 11.31 17.15
C PRO A 175 14.21 11.10 15.69
N TYR A 176 13.25 11.88 15.21
CA TYR A 176 12.79 11.83 13.81
C TYR A 176 13.95 12.04 12.83
N LYS A 177 14.15 11.09 11.93
CA LYS A 177 15.28 11.04 10.99
C LYS A 177 15.09 11.85 9.70
N GLY A 178 14.11 12.74 9.67
CA GLY A 178 13.84 13.56 8.48
C GLY A 178 12.94 12.87 7.45
N SER A 179 12.69 13.56 6.33
CA SER A 179 11.83 13.03 5.27
C SER A 179 12.47 11.84 4.55
N ILE A 180 11.63 10.87 4.20
CA ILE A 180 11.97 9.78 3.30
C ILE A 180 11.32 10.11 1.96
N GLN A 181 12.04 9.96 0.86
CA GLN A 181 11.47 10.19 -0.47
C GLN A 181 10.32 9.19 -0.70
N GLY A 182 9.16 9.75 -1.02
CA GLY A 182 7.98 8.96 -1.38
C GLY A 182 7.97 8.58 -2.86
N ARG A 183 6.81 8.18 -3.37
CA ARG A 183 6.61 7.86 -4.79
C ARG A 183 7.06 9.04 -5.66
N SER A 184 7.87 8.74 -6.66
CA SER A 184 8.31 9.72 -7.66
C SER A 184 7.31 9.88 -8.82
N ARG A 185 6.29 9.03 -8.89
CA ARG A 185 5.32 8.95 -9.98
C ARG A 185 3.93 9.38 -9.52
N GLY A 186 3.20 10.07 -10.41
CA GLY A 186 1.83 10.48 -10.19
C GLY A 186 0.82 9.36 -10.43
N ALA A 187 -0.44 9.64 -10.16
CA ALA A 187 -1.57 8.76 -10.42
C ALA A 187 -2.21 9.06 -11.79
N ILE A 188 -2.78 8.02 -12.43
CA ILE A 188 -3.73 8.19 -13.52
C ILE A 188 -5.12 8.08 -12.88
N VAL A 189 -5.93 9.12 -13.02
CA VAL A 189 -7.22 9.26 -12.35
C VAL A 189 -8.34 9.35 -13.38
N SER A 190 -9.42 8.62 -13.17
CA SER A 190 -10.60 8.72 -14.03
C SER A 190 -11.36 10.02 -13.78
N GLY A 191 -11.69 10.75 -14.86
CA GLY A 191 -12.60 11.89 -14.80
C GLY A 191 -14.05 11.53 -15.13
N GLN A 192 -14.35 10.25 -15.40
CA GLN A 192 -15.66 9.80 -15.88
C GLN A 192 -16.17 8.60 -15.09
N ALA A 193 -17.49 8.41 -15.10
CA ALA A 193 -18.17 7.25 -14.53
C ALA A 193 -18.69 6.32 -15.62
N GLY A 194 -18.48 5.03 -15.49
CA GLY A 194 -18.95 4.00 -16.41
C GLY A 194 -17.98 2.84 -16.58
N ALA A 195 -18.20 2.02 -17.58
CA ALA A 195 -17.32 0.90 -17.90
C ALA A 195 -16.13 1.34 -18.75
N ALA A 196 -14.92 1.02 -18.34
CA ALA A 196 -13.71 1.33 -19.08
C ALA A 196 -13.69 0.63 -20.45
N VAL A 197 -13.33 1.36 -21.49
CA VAL A 197 -13.32 0.87 -22.87
C VAL A 197 -11.91 0.43 -23.26
N PRO A 198 -11.72 -0.79 -23.81
CA PRO A 198 -10.40 -1.29 -24.20
C PRO A 198 -9.60 -0.34 -25.10
N PHE A 199 -10.25 0.32 -26.04
CA PHE A 199 -9.62 1.29 -26.93
C PHE A 199 -9.02 2.48 -26.18
N ALA A 200 -9.75 3.04 -25.19
CA ALA A 200 -9.24 4.13 -24.37
C ALA A 200 -8.06 3.68 -23.51
N LEU A 201 -8.17 2.49 -22.89
CA LEU A 201 -7.09 1.94 -22.04
C LEU A 201 -5.82 1.68 -22.84
N TRP A 202 -5.94 1.18 -24.06
CA TRP A 202 -4.79 0.96 -24.96
C TRP A 202 -3.99 2.24 -25.20
N HIS A 203 -4.65 3.36 -25.42
CA HIS A 203 -3.98 4.67 -25.56
C HIS A 203 -3.38 5.18 -24.24
N LEU A 204 -3.96 4.78 -23.10
CA LEU A 204 -3.46 5.18 -21.79
C LEU A 204 -2.23 4.38 -21.34
N GLU A 205 -1.98 3.20 -21.91
CA GLU A 205 -0.76 2.40 -21.64
C GLU A 205 0.53 3.15 -21.99
N GLU A 206 0.49 4.09 -22.93
CA GLU A 206 1.63 4.96 -23.27
C GLU A 206 1.94 5.96 -22.13
N ARG A 207 0.99 6.22 -21.25
CA ARG A 207 1.12 7.19 -20.14
C ARG A 207 1.62 6.58 -18.86
N GLY A 208 1.52 5.28 -18.70
CA GLY A 208 1.92 4.59 -17.49
C GLY A 208 1.38 3.17 -17.38
N VAL A 209 1.31 2.67 -16.16
CA VAL A 209 0.86 1.31 -15.86
C VAL A 209 -0.57 1.35 -15.35
N LEU A 210 -1.47 0.61 -16.01
CA LEU A 210 -2.87 0.56 -15.61
C LEU A 210 -3.13 -0.51 -14.52
N PHE A 211 -4.12 -0.24 -13.67
CA PHE A 211 -4.58 -1.14 -12.60
C PHE A 211 -5.89 -1.82 -12.93
N ILE A 212 -6.58 -1.35 -13.98
CA ILE A 212 -7.89 -1.83 -14.42
C ILE A 212 -7.81 -2.40 -15.85
N GLY A 213 -8.74 -3.31 -16.16
CA GLY A 213 -8.97 -3.87 -17.49
C GLY A 213 -10.22 -3.31 -18.16
N GLY A 214 -10.44 -3.71 -19.43
CA GLY A 214 -11.63 -3.35 -20.17
C GLY A 214 -12.90 -3.89 -19.50
N GLY A 215 -13.96 -3.09 -19.48
CA GLY A 215 -15.24 -3.43 -18.86
C GLY A 215 -15.34 -3.16 -17.36
N GLU A 216 -14.25 -2.85 -16.68
CA GLU A 216 -14.28 -2.51 -15.26
C GLU A 216 -14.96 -1.16 -15.03
N GLN A 217 -15.79 -1.09 -13.98
CA GLN A 217 -16.50 0.12 -13.61
C GLN A 217 -15.57 1.11 -12.94
N VAL A 218 -15.62 2.35 -13.36
CA VAL A 218 -14.87 3.47 -12.81
C VAL A 218 -15.78 4.62 -12.41
N TYR A 219 -15.26 5.53 -11.60
CA TYR A 219 -15.95 6.75 -11.17
C TYR A 219 -14.97 7.94 -11.16
N PRO A 220 -15.44 9.19 -11.22
CA PRO A 220 -14.58 10.36 -11.14
C PRO A 220 -13.77 10.39 -9.85
N GLY A 221 -12.45 10.58 -9.96
CA GLY A 221 -11.53 10.53 -8.84
C GLY A 221 -10.94 9.15 -8.55
N MET A 222 -11.41 8.09 -9.20
CA MET A 222 -10.84 6.75 -9.05
C MET A 222 -9.43 6.68 -9.64
N VAL A 223 -8.47 6.21 -8.86
CA VAL A 223 -7.10 5.94 -9.35
C VAL A 223 -7.13 4.65 -10.16
N ILE A 224 -6.82 4.75 -11.45
CA ILE A 224 -6.86 3.63 -12.41
C ILE A 224 -5.50 3.22 -12.94
N GLY A 225 -4.44 3.91 -12.54
CA GLY A 225 -3.08 3.60 -12.96
C GLY A 225 -2.03 4.48 -12.28
N GLU A 226 -0.77 4.15 -12.54
CA GLU A 226 0.41 4.92 -12.16
C GLU A 226 0.94 5.66 -13.39
N ASN A 227 1.07 6.99 -13.30
CA ASN A 227 1.62 7.79 -14.38
C ASN A 227 3.14 7.58 -14.48
N ALA A 228 3.68 7.57 -15.68
CA ALA A 228 5.13 7.55 -15.92
C ALA A 228 5.82 8.84 -15.46
N LYS A 229 5.06 9.94 -15.33
CA LYS A 229 5.52 11.25 -14.87
C LYS A 229 5.18 11.49 -13.38
N PRO A 230 5.88 12.45 -12.72
CA PRO A 230 5.61 12.75 -11.31
C PRO A 230 4.24 13.40 -11.03
N SER A 231 3.59 13.98 -12.03
CA SER A 231 2.29 14.65 -11.87
C SER A 231 1.12 13.67 -12.05
N ASP A 232 0.03 13.91 -11.32
CA ASP A 232 -1.22 13.21 -11.55
C ASP A 232 -1.83 13.59 -12.91
N LEU A 233 -2.52 12.65 -13.53
CA LEU A 233 -3.11 12.80 -14.85
C LEU A 233 -4.58 12.36 -14.81
N GLU A 234 -5.49 13.30 -15.00
CA GLU A 234 -6.90 13.00 -15.19
C GLU A 234 -7.17 12.58 -16.64
N VAL A 235 -7.91 11.49 -16.82
CA VAL A 235 -8.16 10.87 -18.13
C VAL A 235 -9.63 10.45 -18.30
N ASN A 236 -10.03 10.23 -19.54
CA ASN A 236 -11.32 9.63 -19.88
C ASN A 236 -11.13 8.17 -20.34
N PRO A 237 -11.34 7.17 -19.46
CA PRO A 237 -11.19 5.75 -19.82
C PRO A 237 -12.38 5.17 -20.59
N LEU A 238 -13.40 5.98 -20.90
CA LEU A 238 -14.60 5.58 -21.61
C LEU A 238 -14.61 6.03 -23.08
N LYS A 239 -13.57 6.70 -23.56
CA LYS A 239 -13.51 7.23 -24.92
C LYS A 239 -13.48 6.09 -25.95
N ALA A 240 -14.60 5.86 -26.62
CA ALA A 240 -14.71 4.86 -27.68
C ALA A 240 -13.96 5.32 -28.96
N LYS A 241 -13.56 4.35 -29.78
CA LYS A 241 -13.07 4.61 -31.12
C LYS A 241 -14.21 5.28 -31.94
N GLN A 242 -13.95 6.45 -32.53
CA GLN A 242 -14.89 7.01 -33.48
C GLN A 242 -14.93 6.10 -34.72
N LEU A 243 -16.14 5.72 -35.13
CA LEU A 243 -16.34 4.96 -36.35
C LEU A 243 -15.88 5.82 -37.55
N THR A 244 -14.72 5.52 -38.08
CA THR A 244 -14.26 6.08 -39.35
C THR A 244 -14.94 5.34 -40.53
N ASN A 245 -15.29 6.09 -41.58
CA ASN A 245 -16.02 5.66 -42.73
C ASN A 245 -15.67 4.24 -43.25
N ILE A 246 -16.71 3.54 -43.69
CA ILE A 246 -16.86 2.15 -44.13
C ILE A 246 -15.84 1.66 -45.20
N ARG A 247 -14.97 2.49 -45.74
CA ARG A 247 -14.01 2.12 -46.79
C ARG A 247 -12.66 1.60 -46.34
N ALA A 248 -12.38 1.57 -45.02
CA ALA A 248 -11.17 0.98 -44.45
C ALA A 248 -11.50 -0.27 -43.61
N SER A 249 -12.24 -1.22 -44.18
CA SER A 249 -12.51 -2.53 -43.58
C SER A 249 -11.34 -3.51 -43.77
N GLY A 250 -10.13 -3.04 -43.61
CA GLY A 250 -8.94 -3.86 -43.55
C GLY A 250 -8.48 -4.00 -42.10
N LYS A 251 -8.77 -5.16 -41.51
CA LYS A 251 -8.24 -5.63 -40.21
C LYS A 251 -8.46 -4.67 -39.06
N ASP A 252 -9.55 -4.81 -38.34
CA ASP A 252 -9.58 -4.50 -36.92
C ASP A 252 -8.65 -5.50 -36.23
N ASP A 253 -7.38 -5.13 -36.10
CA ASP A 253 -6.45 -5.86 -35.22
C ASP A 253 -7.04 -5.82 -33.81
N ALA A 254 -7.26 -7.00 -33.23
CA ALA A 254 -7.78 -7.13 -31.89
C ALA A 254 -6.86 -6.37 -30.94
N ILE A 255 -7.38 -5.35 -30.26
CA ILE A 255 -6.64 -4.57 -29.28
C ILE A 255 -6.23 -5.54 -28.18
N ARG A 256 -4.92 -5.76 -28.05
CA ARG A 256 -4.34 -6.52 -26.95
C ARG A 256 -3.88 -5.53 -25.90
N LEU A 257 -4.60 -5.49 -24.77
CA LEU A 257 -4.18 -4.73 -23.59
C LEU A 257 -3.11 -5.51 -22.84
N THR A 258 -2.16 -4.79 -22.28
CA THR A 258 -1.25 -5.33 -21.27
C THR A 258 -2.08 -5.76 -20.05
N THR A 259 -1.70 -6.88 -19.42
CA THR A 259 -2.38 -7.33 -18.20
C THR A 259 -2.30 -6.25 -17.13
N PRO A 260 -3.44 -5.81 -16.55
CA PRO A 260 -3.44 -4.80 -15.51
C PRO A 260 -2.60 -5.22 -14.32
N ARG A 261 -1.83 -4.28 -13.75
CA ARG A 261 -1.08 -4.54 -12.52
C ARG A 261 -2.04 -4.58 -11.35
N LYS A 262 -2.28 -5.78 -10.83
CA LYS A 262 -3.00 -5.94 -9.56
C LYS A 262 -2.02 -5.78 -8.41
N MET A 263 -2.26 -4.79 -7.57
CA MET A 263 -1.45 -4.53 -6.39
C MET A 263 -1.96 -5.35 -5.21
N SER A 264 -1.05 -5.80 -4.33
CA SER A 264 -1.42 -6.27 -3.01
C SER A 264 -1.88 -5.08 -2.15
N LEU A 265 -2.53 -5.38 -1.02
CA LEU A 265 -2.96 -4.35 -0.06
C LEU A 265 -1.80 -3.46 0.39
N GLU A 266 -0.61 -4.05 0.58
CA GLU A 266 0.58 -3.32 1.02
C GLU A 266 1.17 -2.41 -0.08
N GLN A 267 0.94 -2.74 -1.35
CA GLN A 267 1.41 -1.94 -2.49
C GLN A 267 0.47 -0.78 -2.80
N ALA A 268 -0.81 -0.91 -2.46
CA ALA A 268 -1.84 0.09 -2.67
C ALA A 268 -1.80 1.19 -1.61
#